data_5506f2d6b373add0c767e3e8414fc596
#
_entry.id   5506f2d6b373add0c767e3e8414fc596
#
_cell.length_a   1.000
_cell.length_b   1.000
_cell.length_c   1.000
_cell.angle_alpha   90.00
_cell.angle_beta   90.00
_cell.angle_gamma   90.00
#
_symmetry.space_group_name_H-M   'P 1'
#
loop_
_entity.id
_entity.type
_entity.pdbx_description
1 polymer ?
#
loop_
_entity_poly.entity_id
_entity_poly.type
_entity_poly.pdbx_seq_one_letter_code
_entity_poly.pdbx_strand_id
1 'polypeptide(L)'
;MARIIVVTSGKGGVGKTTSSAAIATGLAQKGKKTVVIDFDIGLRNIDLIMGCERRVVYDFVNVIQGDATLNQALIKDKRTENLYILPASQTRDKDALTREGVDKVLEELKKMEFDFIVCDSPAGIETGALMALYFADEAIITTNPEVSSVRDSDRILGILASKSRRAENGEEPIKEHLLLTRYNPGRVNKGDMLSMEDVLEILRINLVGVIPEDQSVLRASNQGEPVILDAASDAGKAYADTVERLLGEERPFRFIEEEKKGFLKRLFGG
;
A
#
# COMPACT_ATOMS: atom_id res chain seq x y z
N MET A 1 -5.92 -17.92 -8.83
CA MET A 1 -6.95 -17.17 -8.09
C MET A 1 -6.35 -15.82 -7.73
N ALA A 2 -7.05 -14.70 -7.97
CA ALA A 2 -6.51 -13.38 -7.66
C ALA A 2 -6.26 -13.25 -6.15
N ARG A 3 -5.13 -12.64 -5.76
CA ARG A 3 -4.81 -12.29 -4.36
C ARG A 3 -5.27 -10.87 -4.08
N ILE A 4 -6.14 -10.69 -3.10
CA ILE A 4 -6.62 -9.38 -2.65
C ILE A 4 -5.73 -8.91 -1.50
N ILE A 5 -4.95 -7.86 -1.73
CA ILE A 5 -4.02 -7.27 -0.76
C ILE A 5 -4.54 -5.90 -0.35
N VAL A 6 -4.87 -5.71 0.93
CA VAL A 6 -5.18 -4.38 1.44
C VAL A 6 -3.92 -3.71 1.99
N VAL A 7 -3.69 -2.45 1.61
CA VAL A 7 -2.67 -1.60 2.23
C VAL A 7 -3.38 -0.65 3.19
N THR A 8 -3.10 -0.79 4.47
CA THR A 8 -3.84 -0.10 5.53
C THR A 8 -2.92 0.46 6.62
N SER A 9 -3.46 1.33 7.46
CA SER A 9 -2.77 1.86 8.64
C SER A 9 -3.74 2.41 9.66
N GLY A 10 -3.35 2.44 10.92
CA GLY A 10 -4.10 3.10 11.97
C GLY A 10 -4.03 4.64 11.92
N LYS A 11 -3.01 5.22 11.26
CA LYS A 11 -2.73 6.66 11.27
C LYS A 11 -2.64 7.23 9.84
N GLY A 12 -3.12 8.47 9.64
CA GLY A 12 -2.96 9.19 8.39
C GLY A 12 -1.51 9.62 8.13
N GLY A 13 -1.14 9.77 6.85
CA GLY A 13 0.16 10.32 6.46
C GLY A 13 1.37 9.37 6.59
N VAL A 14 1.16 8.10 6.90
CA VAL A 14 2.25 7.10 7.00
C VAL A 14 2.70 6.52 5.65
N GLY A 15 2.10 6.95 4.54
CA GLY A 15 2.53 6.52 3.19
C GLY A 15 1.76 5.36 2.59
N LYS A 16 0.51 5.08 3.02
CA LYS A 16 -0.34 4.02 2.43
C LYS A 16 -0.48 4.12 0.92
N THR A 17 -1.03 5.23 0.43
CA THR A 17 -1.29 5.43 -1.00
C THR A 17 -0.02 5.36 -1.83
N THR A 18 1.10 5.90 -1.32
CA THR A 18 2.42 5.75 -1.94
C THR A 18 2.84 4.28 -2.01
N SER A 19 2.62 3.53 -0.92
CA SER A 19 2.94 2.10 -0.85
C SER A 19 2.04 1.28 -1.76
N SER A 20 0.73 1.57 -1.81
CA SER A 20 -0.23 0.93 -2.71
C SER A 20 0.17 1.11 -4.17
N ALA A 21 0.51 2.34 -4.57
CA ALA A 21 0.98 2.66 -5.91
C ALA A 21 2.30 1.93 -6.25
N ALA A 22 3.29 1.98 -5.34
CA ALA A 22 4.59 1.35 -5.55
C ALA A 22 4.48 -0.18 -5.63
N ILE A 23 3.72 -0.80 -4.73
CA ILE A 23 3.54 -2.27 -4.70
C ILE A 23 2.79 -2.74 -5.94
N ALA A 24 1.68 -2.10 -6.31
CA ALA A 24 0.92 -2.46 -7.50
C ALA A 24 1.77 -2.33 -8.77
N THR A 25 2.55 -1.25 -8.88
CA THR A 25 3.47 -1.03 -10.01
C THR A 25 4.54 -2.11 -10.05
N GLY A 26 5.15 -2.45 -8.92
CA GLY A 26 6.19 -3.46 -8.84
C GLY A 26 5.69 -4.87 -9.17
N LEU A 27 4.49 -5.24 -8.71
CA LEU A 27 3.85 -6.49 -9.08
C LEU A 27 3.63 -6.57 -10.60
N ALA A 28 3.16 -5.49 -11.21
CA ALA A 28 2.96 -5.42 -12.66
C ALA A 28 4.29 -5.48 -13.43
N GLN A 29 5.37 -4.85 -12.94
CA GLN A 29 6.72 -4.98 -13.51
C GLN A 29 7.25 -6.42 -13.46
N LYS A 30 6.78 -7.24 -12.52
CA LYS A 30 7.06 -8.69 -12.45
C LYS A 30 6.14 -9.53 -13.34
N GLY A 31 5.42 -8.89 -14.28
CA GLY A 31 4.54 -9.55 -15.24
C GLY A 31 3.19 -9.99 -14.66
N LYS A 32 2.83 -9.56 -13.45
CA LYS A 32 1.56 -9.90 -12.82
C LYS A 32 0.48 -8.90 -13.22
N LYS A 33 -0.64 -9.37 -13.74
CA LYS A 33 -1.78 -8.51 -14.05
C LYS A 33 -2.37 -7.96 -12.76
N THR A 34 -2.19 -6.68 -12.52
CA THR A 34 -2.47 -6.02 -11.23
C THR A 34 -3.42 -4.84 -11.41
N VAL A 35 -4.38 -4.71 -10.50
CA VAL A 35 -5.20 -3.52 -10.36
C VAL A 35 -5.00 -2.91 -8.98
N VAL A 36 -4.91 -1.59 -8.91
CA VAL A 36 -4.99 -0.84 -7.65
C VAL A 36 -6.33 -0.13 -7.58
N ILE A 37 -7.06 -0.31 -6.47
CA ILE A 37 -8.38 0.28 -6.21
C ILE A 37 -8.25 1.27 -5.07
N ASP A 38 -8.73 2.49 -5.26
CA ASP A 38 -8.79 3.53 -4.24
C ASP A 38 -10.11 3.43 -3.46
N PHE A 39 -10.04 3.13 -2.16
CA PHE A 39 -11.18 3.10 -1.24
C PHE A 39 -11.38 4.41 -0.46
N ASP A 40 -10.55 5.42 -0.70
CA ASP A 40 -10.64 6.72 -0.01
C ASP A 40 -11.65 7.66 -0.71
N ILE A 41 -12.93 7.27 -0.62
CA ILE A 41 -14.03 8.02 -1.23
C ILE A 41 -14.09 9.45 -0.67
N GLY A 42 -14.13 10.41 -1.58
CA GLY A 42 -14.13 11.84 -1.28
C GLY A 42 -12.77 12.52 -1.39
N LEU A 43 -11.65 11.82 -1.20
CA LEU A 43 -10.30 12.41 -1.32
C LEU A 43 -9.62 12.08 -2.65
N ARG A 44 -9.73 10.84 -3.14
CA ARG A 44 -9.17 10.39 -4.42
C ARG A 44 -7.69 10.76 -4.59
N ASN A 45 -6.80 9.92 -4.05
CA ASN A 45 -5.37 10.21 -4.00
C ASN A 45 -4.53 9.32 -4.93
N ILE A 46 -5.02 8.10 -5.26
CA ILE A 46 -4.22 7.14 -6.01
C ILE A 46 -3.96 7.60 -7.45
N ASP A 47 -4.93 8.21 -8.11
CA ASP A 47 -4.82 8.69 -9.47
C ASP A 47 -3.85 9.88 -9.62
N LEU A 48 -3.70 10.70 -8.58
CA LEU A 48 -2.69 11.76 -8.52
C LEU A 48 -1.28 11.17 -8.46
N ILE A 49 -1.05 10.20 -7.55
CA ILE A 49 0.27 9.53 -7.42
C ILE A 49 0.60 8.72 -8.68
N MET A 50 -0.43 8.19 -9.35
CA MET A 50 -0.27 7.45 -10.60
C MET A 50 -0.26 8.34 -11.85
N GLY A 51 -0.45 9.67 -11.72
CA GLY A 51 -0.44 10.64 -12.83
C GLY A 51 -1.52 10.36 -13.87
N CYS A 52 -2.68 9.87 -13.46
CA CYS A 52 -3.79 9.55 -14.35
C CYS A 52 -5.09 10.32 -14.05
N GLU A 53 -5.04 11.35 -13.22
CA GLU A 53 -6.20 12.13 -12.76
C GLU A 53 -7.03 12.72 -13.90
N ARG A 54 -6.39 13.13 -15.01
CA ARG A 54 -7.04 13.68 -16.19
C ARG A 54 -7.71 12.63 -17.09
N ARG A 55 -7.51 11.35 -16.79
CA ARG A 55 -8.06 10.23 -17.55
C ARG A 55 -9.26 9.58 -16.88
N VAL A 56 -9.60 10.04 -15.68
CA VAL A 56 -10.75 9.54 -14.92
C VAL A 56 -12.03 10.07 -15.53
N VAL A 57 -12.83 9.17 -16.10
CA VAL A 57 -14.17 9.44 -16.64
C VAL A 57 -15.23 8.83 -15.72
N TYR A 58 -14.98 7.59 -15.28
CA TYR A 58 -15.80 6.86 -14.33
C TYR A 58 -14.93 6.37 -13.19
N ASP A 59 -15.54 6.18 -12.03
CA ASP A 59 -14.90 5.80 -10.79
C ASP A 59 -15.50 4.51 -10.21
N PHE A 60 -14.93 4.06 -9.10
CA PHE A 60 -15.36 2.84 -8.42
C PHE A 60 -16.84 2.85 -8.02
N VAL A 61 -17.36 4.00 -7.57
CA VAL A 61 -18.76 4.14 -7.17
C VAL A 61 -19.69 4.05 -8.38
N ASN A 62 -19.31 4.62 -9.54
CA ASN A 62 -20.10 4.47 -10.76
C ASN A 62 -20.26 3.00 -11.16
N VAL A 63 -19.23 2.18 -10.99
CA VAL A 63 -19.33 0.73 -11.26
C VAL A 63 -20.27 0.05 -10.28
N ILE A 64 -20.16 0.35 -8.98
CA ILE A 64 -21.04 -0.23 -7.95
C ILE A 64 -22.51 0.13 -8.20
N GLN A 65 -22.79 1.36 -8.61
CA GLN A 65 -24.14 1.85 -8.90
C GLN A 65 -24.70 1.40 -10.26
N GLY A 66 -23.83 0.85 -11.13
CA GLY A 66 -24.21 0.41 -12.46
C GLY A 66 -24.28 1.55 -13.49
N ASP A 67 -23.75 2.73 -13.15
CA ASP A 67 -23.65 3.89 -14.07
C ASP A 67 -22.56 3.65 -15.14
N ALA A 68 -21.60 2.78 -14.86
CA ALA A 68 -20.55 2.39 -15.79
C ALA A 68 -20.18 0.91 -15.63
N THR A 69 -19.65 0.31 -16.69
CA THR A 69 -19.02 -1.00 -16.61
C THR A 69 -17.63 -0.88 -16.02
N LEU A 70 -17.12 -1.97 -15.44
CA LEU A 70 -15.76 -2.03 -14.91
C LEU A 70 -14.71 -1.69 -15.98
N ASN A 71 -14.87 -2.18 -17.21
CA ASN A 71 -13.98 -1.85 -18.33
C ASN A 71 -13.94 -0.35 -18.67
N GLN A 72 -15.03 0.38 -18.47
CA GLN A 72 -15.08 1.83 -18.71
C GLN A 72 -14.39 2.62 -17.58
N ALA A 73 -14.41 2.11 -16.35
CA ALA A 73 -13.81 2.77 -15.19
C ALA A 73 -12.32 2.41 -15.00
N LEU A 74 -11.86 1.25 -15.47
CA LEU A 74 -10.48 0.83 -15.38
C LEU A 74 -9.57 1.68 -16.26
N ILE A 75 -8.55 2.27 -15.67
CA ILE A 75 -7.52 3.06 -16.35
C ILE A 75 -6.26 2.20 -16.48
N LYS A 76 -5.89 1.80 -17.70
CA LYS A 76 -4.61 1.13 -17.93
C LYS A 76 -3.46 2.13 -17.77
N ASP A 77 -2.44 1.80 -16.96
CA ASP A 77 -1.24 2.64 -16.83
C ASP A 77 -0.48 2.74 -18.17
N LYS A 78 0.12 3.90 -18.43
CA LYS A 78 0.84 4.17 -19.69
C LYS A 78 2.31 3.74 -19.64
N ARG A 79 2.88 3.62 -18.45
CA ARG A 79 4.31 3.37 -18.20
C ARG A 79 4.59 1.91 -17.86
N THR A 80 3.62 1.27 -17.18
CA THR A 80 3.77 -0.10 -16.71
C THR A 80 2.71 -0.99 -17.35
N GLU A 81 3.15 -1.96 -18.12
CA GLU A 81 2.27 -2.97 -18.70
C GLU A 81 1.62 -3.79 -17.57
N ASN A 82 0.44 -4.32 -17.83
CA ASN A 82 -0.35 -5.12 -16.87
C ASN A 82 -0.81 -4.38 -15.60
N LEU A 83 -0.64 -3.05 -15.51
CA LEU A 83 -1.11 -2.24 -14.40
C LEU A 83 -2.38 -1.48 -14.76
N TYR A 84 -3.37 -1.58 -13.87
CA TYR A 84 -4.66 -0.91 -13.99
C TYR A 84 -4.99 -0.16 -12.70
N ILE A 85 -5.71 0.94 -12.82
CA ILE A 85 -6.15 1.79 -11.72
C ILE A 85 -7.67 1.88 -11.74
N LEU A 86 -8.32 1.66 -10.61
CA LEU A 86 -9.73 1.95 -10.40
C LEU A 86 -9.82 3.08 -9.35
N PRO A 87 -10.08 4.34 -9.78
CA PRO A 87 -10.04 5.48 -8.88
C PRO A 87 -11.26 5.55 -7.97
N ALA A 88 -11.11 6.20 -6.80
CA ALA A 88 -12.22 6.55 -5.93
C ALA A 88 -13.08 7.66 -6.51
N SER A 89 -14.31 7.79 -6.01
CA SER A 89 -15.17 8.93 -6.31
C SER A 89 -14.79 10.16 -5.48
N GLN A 90 -14.82 11.34 -6.11
CA GLN A 90 -14.66 12.63 -5.42
C GLN A 90 -15.97 13.22 -4.90
N THR A 91 -17.10 12.86 -5.52
CA THR A 91 -18.37 13.56 -5.36
C THR A 91 -19.43 12.74 -4.62
N ARG A 92 -19.14 11.49 -4.30
CA ARG A 92 -20.08 10.58 -3.64
C ARG A 92 -19.72 10.42 -2.16
N ASP A 93 -20.71 10.09 -1.36
CA ASP A 93 -20.55 9.79 0.05
C ASP A 93 -19.96 8.39 0.27
N LYS A 94 -19.29 8.20 1.41
CA LYS A 94 -18.69 6.91 1.81
C LYS A 94 -19.71 5.77 1.89
N ASP A 95 -20.99 6.09 2.10
CA ASP A 95 -22.11 5.14 2.15
C ASP A 95 -22.46 4.54 0.78
N ALA A 96 -21.88 5.07 -0.31
CA ALA A 96 -22.00 4.48 -1.63
C ALA A 96 -21.26 3.15 -1.80
N LEU A 97 -20.30 2.83 -0.91
CA LEU A 97 -19.63 1.54 -0.86
C LEU A 97 -20.48 0.53 -0.08
N THR A 98 -21.20 -0.33 -0.78
CA THR A 98 -21.92 -1.46 -0.17
C THR A 98 -21.08 -2.74 -0.26
N ARG A 99 -21.25 -3.67 0.70
CA ARG A 99 -20.56 -4.97 0.66
C ARG A 99 -20.86 -5.74 -0.62
N GLU A 100 -22.11 -5.77 -1.03
CA GLU A 100 -22.57 -6.45 -2.24
C GLU A 100 -21.98 -5.83 -3.52
N GLY A 101 -21.91 -4.49 -3.56
CA GLY A 101 -21.32 -3.76 -4.68
C GLY A 101 -19.83 -4.01 -4.81
N VAL A 102 -19.09 -3.95 -3.70
CA VAL A 102 -17.64 -4.23 -3.67
C VAL A 102 -17.37 -5.69 -4.04
N ASP A 103 -18.11 -6.65 -3.46
CA ASP A 103 -17.95 -8.07 -3.78
C ASP A 103 -18.15 -8.34 -5.27
N LYS A 104 -19.19 -7.76 -5.87
CA LYS A 104 -19.44 -7.87 -7.31
C LYS A 104 -18.28 -7.37 -8.16
N VAL A 105 -17.70 -6.22 -7.82
CA VAL A 105 -16.54 -5.67 -8.55
C VAL A 105 -15.32 -6.57 -8.39
N LEU A 106 -15.05 -7.06 -7.19
CA LEU A 106 -13.93 -7.97 -6.93
C LEU A 106 -14.08 -9.29 -7.69
N GLU A 107 -15.29 -9.87 -7.74
CA GLU A 107 -15.57 -11.08 -8.49
C GLU A 107 -15.44 -10.86 -10.02
N GLU A 108 -15.82 -9.68 -10.53
CA GLU A 108 -15.62 -9.33 -11.94
C GLU A 108 -14.13 -9.20 -12.27
N LEU A 109 -13.32 -8.57 -11.40
CA LEU A 109 -11.86 -8.50 -11.55
C LEU A 109 -11.21 -9.90 -11.56
N LYS A 110 -11.68 -10.81 -10.70
CA LYS A 110 -11.23 -12.22 -10.70
C LYS A 110 -11.53 -12.92 -12.04
N LYS A 111 -12.73 -12.70 -12.60
CA LYS A 111 -13.12 -13.23 -13.92
C LYS A 111 -12.31 -12.62 -15.06
N MET A 112 -11.81 -11.41 -14.90
CA MET A 112 -10.90 -10.75 -15.83
C MET A 112 -9.44 -11.23 -15.69
N GLU A 113 -9.18 -12.26 -14.86
CA GLU A 113 -7.88 -12.88 -14.67
C GLU A 113 -6.80 -11.93 -14.13
N PHE A 114 -7.17 -11.03 -13.21
CA PHE A 114 -6.18 -10.31 -12.45
C PHE A 114 -5.47 -11.26 -11.47
N ASP A 115 -4.12 -11.16 -11.40
CA ASP A 115 -3.32 -11.90 -10.42
C ASP A 115 -3.39 -11.25 -9.04
N PHE A 116 -3.38 -9.91 -9.01
CA PHE A 116 -3.40 -9.11 -7.79
C PHE A 116 -4.41 -7.97 -7.85
N ILE A 117 -5.13 -7.80 -6.74
CA ILE A 117 -6.03 -6.67 -6.49
C ILE A 117 -5.48 -5.96 -5.24
N VAL A 118 -4.87 -4.79 -5.42
CA VAL A 118 -4.32 -3.98 -4.33
C VAL A 118 -5.35 -2.94 -3.93
N CYS A 119 -5.83 -3.00 -2.69
CA CYS A 119 -6.82 -2.07 -2.16
C CYS A 119 -6.11 -1.00 -1.32
N ASP A 120 -6.09 0.25 -1.80
CA ASP A 120 -5.62 1.40 -1.00
C ASP A 120 -6.73 1.84 -0.05
N SER A 121 -6.55 1.63 1.24
CA SER A 121 -7.57 1.96 2.24
C SER A 121 -7.39 3.37 2.80
N PRO A 122 -8.46 4.09 3.17
CA PRO A 122 -8.32 5.26 4.01
C PRO A 122 -7.68 4.89 5.36
N ALA A 123 -7.18 5.89 6.09
CA ALA A 123 -6.61 5.66 7.41
C ALA A 123 -7.69 5.32 8.45
N GLY A 124 -7.31 4.53 9.45
CA GLY A 124 -8.17 4.23 10.59
C GLY A 124 -9.20 3.15 10.33
N ILE A 125 -10.38 3.29 10.92
CA ILE A 125 -11.40 2.25 11.04
C ILE A 125 -12.80 2.72 10.57
N GLU A 126 -12.84 3.77 9.77
CA GLU A 126 -14.08 4.25 9.17
C GLU A 126 -14.61 3.29 8.09
N THR A 127 -15.83 3.52 7.61
CA THR A 127 -16.55 2.64 6.66
C THR A 127 -15.69 2.21 5.47
N GLY A 128 -15.02 3.14 4.80
CA GLY A 128 -14.15 2.82 3.63
C GLY A 128 -12.98 1.90 4.00
N ALA A 129 -12.33 2.14 5.15
CA ALA A 129 -11.26 1.28 5.62
C ALA A 129 -11.77 -0.13 5.97
N LEU A 130 -12.87 -0.22 6.72
CA LEU A 130 -13.49 -1.51 7.07
C LEU A 130 -13.93 -2.28 5.83
N MET A 131 -14.42 -1.58 4.80
CA MET A 131 -14.82 -2.19 3.53
C MET A 131 -13.62 -2.81 2.80
N ALA A 132 -12.49 -2.09 2.70
CA ALA A 132 -11.27 -2.61 2.09
C ALA A 132 -10.69 -3.80 2.86
N LEU A 133 -10.69 -3.74 4.20
CA LEU A 133 -10.20 -4.80 5.09
C LEU A 133 -11.06 -6.07 5.02
N TYR A 134 -12.37 -5.91 4.83
CA TYR A 134 -13.33 -7.03 4.88
C TYR A 134 -13.03 -8.12 3.86
N PHE A 135 -12.66 -7.76 2.64
CA PHE A 135 -12.45 -8.67 1.52
C PHE A 135 -11.01 -9.16 1.36
N ALA A 136 -10.08 -8.69 2.17
CA ALA A 136 -8.66 -8.97 2.00
C ALA A 136 -8.30 -10.45 2.24
N ASP A 137 -7.40 -10.98 1.41
CA ASP A 137 -6.69 -12.24 1.65
C ASP A 137 -5.39 -11.98 2.43
N GLU A 138 -4.76 -10.83 2.16
CA GLU A 138 -3.54 -10.38 2.81
C GLU A 138 -3.66 -8.90 3.17
N ALA A 139 -3.01 -8.49 4.25
CA ALA A 139 -2.97 -7.11 4.72
C ALA A 139 -1.53 -6.64 4.88
N ILE A 140 -1.21 -5.48 4.30
CA ILE A 140 0.05 -4.77 4.52
C ILE A 140 -0.24 -3.62 5.45
N ILE A 141 0.21 -3.75 6.70
CA ILE A 141 0.09 -2.75 7.74
C ILE A 141 1.25 -1.76 7.58
N THR A 142 0.95 -0.59 7.05
CA THR A 142 1.94 0.48 6.84
C THR A 142 2.02 1.35 8.09
N THR A 143 3.20 1.48 8.69
CA THR A 143 3.42 2.30 9.88
C THR A 143 4.78 3.00 9.85
N ASN A 144 4.84 4.18 10.49
CA ASN A 144 6.10 4.80 10.81
C ASN A 144 6.61 4.23 12.15
N PRO A 145 7.92 4.16 12.41
CA PRO A 145 8.46 3.68 13.67
C PRO A 145 8.34 4.75 14.78
N GLU A 146 7.10 5.14 15.06
CA GLU A 146 6.68 6.06 16.11
C GLU A 146 5.69 5.35 17.03
N VAL A 147 5.79 5.55 18.34
CA VAL A 147 4.96 4.87 19.36
C VAL A 147 3.46 4.99 19.06
N SER A 148 3.00 6.18 18.65
CA SER A 148 1.57 6.39 18.33
C SER A 148 1.14 5.61 17.09
N SER A 149 1.96 5.60 16.01
CA SER A 149 1.66 4.86 14.79
C SER A 149 1.62 3.36 15.02
N VAL A 150 2.55 2.83 15.81
CA VAL A 150 2.63 1.40 16.14
C VAL A 150 1.41 0.96 16.96
N ARG A 151 0.97 1.76 17.97
CA ARG A 151 -0.25 1.49 18.74
C ARG A 151 -1.51 1.50 17.89
N ASP A 152 -1.60 2.43 16.94
CA ASP A 152 -2.75 2.49 16.03
C ASP A 152 -2.73 1.30 15.06
N SER A 153 -1.55 0.80 14.69
CA SER A 153 -1.40 -0.41 13.87
C SER A 153 -1.85 -1.68 14.60
N ASP A 154 -1.54 -1.82 15.88
CA ASP A 154 -2.02 -2.92 16.73
C ASP A 154 -3.56 -2.99 16.76
N ARG A 155 -4.23 -1.84 16.79
CA ARG A 155 -5.69 -1.76 16.66
C ARG A 155 -6.22 -2.33 15.34
N ILE A 156 -5.53 -2.05 14.22
CA ILE A 156 -5.91 -2.56 12.90
C ILE A 156 -5.82 -4.09 12.88
N LEU A 157 -4.76 -4.67 13.48
CA LEU A 157 -4.61 -6.11 13.60
C LEU A 157 -5.79 -6.75 14.33
N GLY A 158 -6.25 -6.16 15.44
CA GLY A 158 -7.42 -6.63 16.16
C GLY A 158 -8.72 -6.60 15.32
N ILE A 159 -8.85 -5.64 14.40
CA ILE A 159 -9.99 -5.53 13.49
C ILE A 159 -9.90 -6.60 12.39
N LEU A 160 -8.74 -6.81 11.79
CA LEU A 160 -8.51 -7.86 10.79
C LEU A 160 -8.88 -9.24 11.35
N ALA A 161 -8.47 -9.52 12.58
CA ALA A 161 -8.74 -10.78 13.27
C ALA A 161 -10.23 -11.02 13.57
N SER A 162 -11.05 -9.96 13.67
CA SER A 162 -12.44 -10.07 14.18
C SER A 162 -13.52 -9.66 13.19
N LYS A 163 -13.22 -8.80 12.21
CA LYS A 163 -14.23 -8.17 11.33
C LYS A 163 -14.01 -8.43 9.83
N SER A 164 -13.09 -9.30 9.47
CA SER A 164 -12.90 -9.71 8.07
C SER A 164 -13.93 -10.77 7.66
N ARG A 165 -14.18 -10.90 6.34
CA ARG A 165 -15.01 -11.99 5.79
C ARG A 165 -14.48 -13.35 6.22
N ARG A 166 -13.17 -13.53 6.24
CA ARG A 166 -12.52 -14.78 6.68
C ARG A 166 -12.83 -15.10 8.15
N ALA A 167 -12.78 -14.08 9.02
CA ALA A 167 -13.13 -14.24 10.43
C ALA A 167 -14.63 -14.57 10.62
N GLU A 168 -15.53 -13.90 9.88
CA GLU A 168 -16.97 -14.17 9.92
C GLU A 168 -17.31 -15.60 9.44
N ASN A 169 -16.57 -16.13 8.47
CA ASN A 169 -16.78 -17.46 7.90
C ASN A 169 -16.00 -18.58 8.62
N GLY A 170 -15.15 -18.27 9.60
CA GLY A 170 -14.29 -19.25 10.27
C GLY A 170 -13.20 -19.83 9.36
N GLU A 171 -12.75 -19.05 8.36
CA GLU A 171 -11.67 -19.40 7.45
C GLU A 171 -10.29 -19.11 8.09
N GLU A 172 -9.20 -19.55 7.41
CA GLU A 172 -7.84 -19.20 7.80
C GLU A 172 -7.67 -17.68 7.91
N PRO A 173 -6.97 -17.17 8.95
CA PRO A 173 -6.77 -15.74 9.15
C PRO A 173 -6.14 -15.03 7.94
N ILE A 174 -6.40 -13.74 7.84
CA ILE A 174 -5.72 -12.87 6.87
C ILE A 174 -4.21 -12.95 7.13
N LYS A 175 -3.42 -13.08 6.06
CA LYS A 175 -1.96 -13.04 6.17
C LYS A 175 -1.49 -11.60 6.37
N GLU A 176 -0.87 -11.33 7.50
CA GLU A 176 -0.48 -10.00 7.92
C GLU A 176 1.00 -9.74 7.63
N HIS A 177 1.27 -8.56 7.08
CA HIS A 177 2.62 -8.08 6.74
C HIS A 177 2.85 -6.68 7.29
N LEU A 178 4.01 -6.45 7.88
CA LEU A 178 4.45 -5.14 8.32
C LEU A 178 5.27 -4.45 7.22
N LEU A 179 4.93 -3.19 6.93
CA LEU A 179 5.72 -2.30 6.10
C LEU A 179 6.10 -1.07 6.92
N LEU A 180 7.37 -0.98 7.31
CA LEU A 180 7.91 0.22 7.96
C LEU A 180 8.24 1.26 6.90
N THR A 181 7.80 2.50 7.12
CA THR A 181 8.06 3.63 6.21
C THR A 181 8.73 4.78 6.94
N ARG A 182 9.42 5.63 6.19
CA ARG A 182 10.20 6.76 6.74
C ARG A 182 11.21 6.32 7.80
N TYR A 183 11.79 5.15 7.61
CA TYR A 183 12.80 4.64 8.51
C TYR A 183 14.11 5.43 8.36
N ASN A 184 14.70 5.82 9.48
CA ASN A 184 15.95 6.58 9.50
C ASN A 184 16.88 6.04 10.60
N PRO A 185 17.92 5.25 10.22
CA PRO A 185 18.84 4.66 11.19
C PRO A 185 19.52 5.68 12.11
N GLY A 186 19.81 6.88 11.58
CA GLY A 186 20.44 7.95 12.37
C GLY A 186 19.52 8.48 13.48
N ARG A 187 18.19 8.50 13.26
CA ARG A 187 17.21 8.85 14.29
C ARG A 187 17.01 7.73 15.29
N VAL A 188 17.08 6.47 14.86
CA VAL A 188 17.06 5.31 15.76
C VAL A 188 18.24 5.37 16.72
N ASN A 189 19.47 5.59 16.20
CA ASN A 189 20.68 5.67 17.01
C ASN A 189 20.66 6.82 18.04
N LYS A 190 19.87 7.89 17.79
CA LYS A 190 19.68 9.00 18.73
C LYS A 190 18.55 8.78 19.72
N GLY A 191 17.76 7.71 19.58
CA GLY A 191 16.57 7.47 20.39
C GLY A 191 15.35 8.28 20.01
N ASP A 192 15.35 8.95 18.86
CA ASP A 192 14.24 9.75 18.32
C ASP A 192 13.21 8.93 17.54
N MET A 193 13.52 7.65 17.30
CA MET A 193 12.70 6.74 16.50
C MET A 193 12.84 5.32 17.08
N LEU A 194 11.76 4.53 17.06
CA LEU A 194 11.81 3.13 17.42
C LEU A 194 12.70 2.35 16.44
N SER A 195 13.41 1.36 16.92
CA SER A 195 14.13 0.42 16.06
C SER A 195 13.15 -0.51 15.33
N MET A 196 13.61 -1.17 14.29
CA MET A 196 12.84 -2.22 13.61
C MET A 196 12.48 -3.35 14.58
N GLU A 197 13.42 -3.73 15.43
CA GLU A 197 13.29 -4.77 16.45
C GLU A 197 12.20 -4.39 17.48
N ASP A 198 12.18 -3.14 17.98
CA ASP A 198 11.16 -2.64 18.90
C ASP A 198 9.74 -2.77 18.30
N VAL A 199 9.59 -2.39 17.03
CA VAL A 199 8.29 -2.46 16.34
C VAL A 199 7.86 -3.92 16.14
N LEU A 200 8.78 -4.82 15.77
CA LEU A 200 8.51 -6.25 15.61
C LEU A 200 8.14 -6.92 16.94
N GLU A 201 8.77 -6.52 18.04
CA GLU A 201 8.42 -7.03 19.37
C GLU A 201 6.98 -6.66 19.78
N ILE A 202 6.54 -5.44 19.41
CA ILE A 202 5.19 -4.95 19.72
C ILE A 202 4.14 -5.62 18.84
N LEU A 203 4.32 -5.58 17.50
CA LEU A 203 3.28 -6.00 16.56
C LEU A 203 3.27 -7.50 16.27
N ARG A 204 4.41 -8.17 16.37
CA ARG A 204 4.57 -9.64 16.20
C ARG A 204 4.05 -10.18 14.87
N ILE A 205 4.14 -9.41 13.80
CA ILE A 205 3.75 -9.79 12.46
C ILE A 205 4.96 -9.81 11.51
N ASN A 206 4.82 -10.47 10.37
CA ASN A 206 5.92 -10.65 9.43
C ASN A 206 6.32 -9.33 8.76
N LEU A 207 7.61 -8.97 8.85
CA LEU A 207 8.16 -7.79 8.18
C LEU A 207 8.34 -8.07 6.69
N VAL A 208 7.69 -7.29 5.83
CA VAL A 208 7.81 -7.41 4.37
C VAL A 208 8.71 -6.33 3.77
N GLY A 209 8.84 -5.17 4.42
CA GLY A 209 9.66 -4.09 3.90
C GLY A 209 10.02 -3.02 4.93
N VAL A 210 11.16 -2.38 4.70
CA VAL A 210 11.62 -1.18 5.40
C VAL A 210 11.95 -0.13 4.35
N ILE A 211 11.13 0.92 4.27
CA ILE A 211 11.27 2.01 3.30
C ILE A 211 11.99 3.17 4.00
N PRO A 212 13.16 3.58 3.54
CA PRO A 212 13.89 4.67 4.15
C PRO A 212 13.18 6.02 3.98
N GLU A 213 13.49 6.96 4.85
CA GLU A 213 13.14 8.37 4.67
C GLU A 213 13.92 8.91 3.47
N ASP A 214 13.23 9.21 2.36
CA ASP A 214 13.83 9.59 1.09
C ASP A 214 13.01 10.71 0.43
N GLN A 215 13.66 11.80 0.06
CA GLN A 215 13.02 12.91 -0.63
C GLN A 215 12.52 12.54 -2.04
N SER A 216 13.03 11.48 -2.63
CA SER A 216 12.56 10.97 -3.91
C SER A 216 11.08 10.60 -3.88
N VAL A 217 10.56 10.15 -2.73
CA VAL A 217 9.14 9.84 -2.54
C VAL A 217 8.25 11.05 -2.82
N LEU A 218 8.60 12.20 -2.23
CA LEU A 218 7.84 13.45 -2.44
C LEU A 218 7.98 13.93 -3.88
N ARG A 219 9.19 13.87 -4.43
CA ARG A 219 9.46 14.29 -5.81
C ARG A 219 8.67 13.44 -6.82
N ALA A 220 8.70 12.12 -6.68
CA ALA A 220 7.97 11.19 -7.53
C ALA A 220 6.45 11.41 -7.44
N SER A 221 5.92 11.56 -6.22
CA SER A 221 4.50 11.87 -5.99
C SER A 221 4.06 13.17 -6.68
N ASN A 222 4.87 14.24 -6.59
CA ASN A 222 4.58 15.51 -7.26
C ASN A 222 4.64 15.41 -8.80
N GLN A 223 5.36 14.44 -9.33
CA GLN A 223 5.44 14.15 -10.76
C GLN A 223 4.35 13.20 -11.25
N GLY A 224 3.52 12.67 -10.35
CA GLY A 224 2.52 11.65 -10.68
C GLY A 224 3.16 10.32 -11.10
N GLU A 225 4.26 9.95 -10.44
CA GLU A 225 5.00 8.73 -10.71
C GLU A 225 5.21 7.91 -9.44
N PRO A 226 4.86 6.61 -9.44
CA PRO A 226 5.21 5.72 -8.33
C PRO A 226 6.72 5.67 -8.11
N VAL A 227 7.16 5.87 -6.87
CA VAL A 227 8.60 5.98 -6.53
C VAL A 227 9.41 4.74 -6.89
N ILE A 228 8.80 3.57 -7.00
CA ILE A 228 9.46 2.32 -7.43
C ILE A 228 10.02 2.41 -8.86
N LEU A 229 9.53 3.35 -9.70
CA LEU A 229 10.05 3.60 -11.05
C LEU A 229 11.41 4.31 -11.02
N ASP A 230 11.74 5.00 -9.93
CA ASP A 230 13.08 5.58 -9.71
C ASP A 230 14.03 4.53 -9.13
N ALA A 231 14.60 3.70 -10.00
CA ALA A 231 15.56 2.65 -9.62
C ALA A 231 16.87 3.19 -9.00
N ALA A 232 17.13 4.50 -9.10
CA ALA A 232 18.28 5.12 -8.47
C ALA A 232 18.01 5.46 -7.00
N SER A 233 16.75 5.74 -6.62
CA SER A 233 16.37 6.09 -5.26
C SER A 233 16.42 4.90 -4.30
N ASP A 234 16.71 5.18 -3.04
CA ASP A 234 16.76 4.14 -2.01
C ASP A 234 15.35 3.65 -1.65
N ALA A 235 14.35 4.54 -1.66
CA ALA A 235 12.95 4.17 -1.50
C ALA A 235 12.47 3.27 -2.65
N GLY A 236 12.82 3.58 -3.90
CA GLY A 236 12.47 2.75 -5.05
C GLY A 236 13.04 1.34 -4.96
N LYS A 237 14.32 1.21 -4.59
CA LYS A 237 14.98 -0.09 -4.35
C LYS A 237 14.31 -0.86 -3.21
N ALA A 238 13.97 -0.18 -2.10
CA ALA A 238 13.32 -0.81 -0.96
C ALA A 238 11.91 -1.33 -1.29
N TYR A 239 11.14 -0.60 -2.10
CA TYR A 239 9.85 -1.09 -2.62
C TYR A 239 10.02 -2.27 -3.57
N ALA A 240 11.03 -2.26 -4.44
CA ALA A 240 11.33 -3.41 -5.32
C ALA A 240 11.62 -4.68 -4.49
N ASP A 241 12.46 -4.58 -3.47
CA ASP A 241 12.74 -5.69 -2.56
C ASP A 241 11.48 -6.15 -1.78
N THR A 242 10.61 -5.20 -1.42
CA THR A 242 9.32 -5.50 -0.75
C THR A 242 8.42 -6.33 -1.65
N VAL A 243 8.32 -5.96 -2.93
CA VAL A 243 7.53 -6.72 -3.93
C VAL A 243 8.09 -8.13 -4.11
N GLU A 244 9.40 -8.28 -4.18
CA GLU A 244 10.03 -9.61 -4.31
C GLU A 244 9.73 -10.50 -3.10
N ARG A 245 9.76 -9.95 -1.85
CA ARG A 245 9.36 -10.70 -0.65
C ARG A 245 7.87 -11.07 -0.65
N LEU A 246 6.98 -10.19 -1.14
CA LEU A 246 5.56 -10.52 -1.31
C LEU A 246 5.34 -11.66 -2.32
N LEU A 247 6.22 -11.81 -3.29
CA LEU A 247 6.22 -12.90 -4.25
C LEU A 247 6.92 -14.17 -3.73
N GLY A 248 7.47 -14.15 -2.52
CA GLY A 248 8.09 -15.29 -1.85
C GLY A 248 9.60 -15.40 -2.03
N GLU A 249 10.25 -14.38 -2.61
CA GLU A 249 11.70 -14.35 -2.74
C GLU A 249 12.37 -13.84 -1.45
N GLU A 250 13.47 -14.45 -1.07
CA GLU A 250 14.31 -13.95 0.03
C GLU A 250 15.15 -12.77 -0.44
N ARG A 251 15.02 -11.63 0.24
CA ARG A 251 15.81 -10.42 0.01
C ARG A 251 16.28 -9.82 1.33
N PRO A 252 17.53 -9.39 1.45
CA PRO A 252 17.99 -8.71 2.66
C PRO A 252 17.28 -7.36 2.82
N PHE A 253 17.09 -6.93 4.06
CA PHE A 253 16.62 -5.56 4.33
C PHE A 253 17.79 -4.60 4.15
N ARG A 254 17.64 -3.65 3.24
CA ARG A 254 18.58 -2.56 3.01
C ARG A 254 18.18 -1.36 3.88
N PHE A 255 19.10 -0.43 4.06
CA PHE A 255 18.86 0.88 4.68
C PHE A 255 18.43 0.81 6.16
N ILE A 256 18.68 -0.29 6.84
CA ILE A 256 18.39 -0.46 8.28
C ILE A 256 19.55 -0.01 9.18
N GLU A 257 20.75 0.15 8.63
CA GLU A 257 21.94 0.64 9.31
C GLU A 257 22.41 1.98 8.72
N GLU A 258 23.07 2.82 9.53
CA GLU A 258 23.76 3.99 8.99
C GLU A 258 24.91 3.56 8.07
N GLU A 259 24.99 4.15 6.88
CA GLU A 259 26.19 4.04 6.06
C GLU A 259 27.41 4.55 6.88
N LYS A 260 28.33 3.67 7.21
CA LYS A 260 29.61 4.08 7.81
C LYS A 260 30.28 4.99 6.80
N LYS A 261 30.26 6.32 7.03
CA LYS A 261 31.06 7.28 6.26
C LYS A 261 32.49 6.78 6.26
N GLY A 262 33.00 6.38 5.09
CA GLY A 262 34.35 5.83 4.97
C GLY A 262 35.35 6.76 5.68
N PHE A 263 36.31 6.18 6.38
CA PHE A 263 37.32 6.85 7.20
C PHE A 263 38.01 8.03 6.47
N LEU A 264 38.13 7.98 5.15
CA LEU A 264 38.68 9.06 4.32
C LEU A 264 37.79 10.33 4.24
N LYS A 265 36.46 10.21 4.29
CA LYS A 265 35.56 11.40 4.35
C LYS A 265 35.58 12.09 5.71
N ARG A 266 35.98 11.39 6.79
CA ARG A 266 36.18 11.97 8.12
C ARG A 266 37.47 12.79 8.22
N LEU A 267 38.49 12.46 7.41
CA LEU A 267 39.80 13.14 7.41
C LEU A 267 39.86 14.35 6.49
N PHE A 268 39.03 14.43 5.45
CA PHE A 268 39.09 15.48 4.41
C PHE A 268 37.81 16.30 4.25
N GLY A 269 36.78 16.12 5.12
CA GLY A 269 35.55 16.87 5.12
C GLY A 269 35.49 17.82 6.32
N GLY A 270 36.22 18.92 6.21
CA GLY A 270 36.13 20.11 7.03
C GLY A 270 35.37 21.19 6.27
#